data_70f9ef65369557a9f74d2081997ca806
#
_entry.id   70f9ef65369557a9f74d2081997ca806
#
_cell.length_a   1.000
_cell.length_b   1.000
_cell.length_c   1.000
_cell.angle_alpha   90.00
_cell.angle_beta   90.00
_cell.angle_gamma   90.00
#
_symmetry.space_group_name_H-M   'P 1'
#
loop_
_entity.id
_entity.type
_entity.pdbx_description
1 polymer ?
#
loop_
_entity_poly.entity_id
_entity_poly.type
_entity_poly.pdbx_seq_one_letter_code
_entity_poly.pdbx_strand_id
1 'polypeptide(L)'
;MFDGVFDYVVDATLRGGHGLFMGRIPNVWYGNQYSRSGGATDYNRFRSFSDTIGVMPAASVADPRFFWLGPTSDYQVRGAYFGDAQGTDPDFEAPSSWRSNLALDLVTANGYEITFEYNLDDVNEGVFYKDLGLERTGQLADGRGVYDTAGDYWLTNASGGGAEAFTWSINKNFNGLNALLAYSTVDAEDIYPLTSTQAESSYGYTQRFDGENLSPRPSSFMIDEKWIFSLDYTAKLIGENDTRFSLVYIRKSGENYSVTYDTGYNSVGGASYGGYDLAYIPTGAADPKVNFANAAVAAAVMDHINSGKLSNYKGTYAPRNAFQGPDYDRLDLRITQDFNVWNDHKLIVYLDVLNLMNLLDDQKGIVEEYSFNNSRQIMVNGVDAQGRVNITGVDPDDSLSVINFNGQSVWQVNLGFKYSF
;
A
#
# COMPACT_ATOMS: atom_id res chain seq x y z
N MET A 1 -43.74 5.36 15.58
CA MET A 1 -43.05 6.44 14.83
C MET A 1 -42.38 5.92 13.53
N PHE A 2 -42.79 4.74 13.04
CA PHE A 2 -42.31 4.14 11.78
C PHE A 2 -43.41 3.89 10.74
N ASP A 3 -44.67 4.20 11.05
CA ASP A 3 -45.84 3.88 10.21
C ASP A 3 -45.93 4.61 8.85
N GLY A 4 -45.04 5.49 8.52
CA GLY A 4 -45.06 6.19 7.22
C GLY A 4 -43.83 5.88 6.32
N VAL A 5 -42.80 5.26 6.84
CA VAL A 5 -41.58 4.97 6.07
C VAL A 5 -41.74 3.69 5.24
N PHE A 6 -42.46 2.71 5.76
CA PHE A 6 -42.65 1.42 5.07
C PHE A 6 -43.68 1.47 3.92
N ASP A 7 -44.52 2.49 3.85
CA ASP A 7 -45.46 2.66 2.72
C ASP A 7 -44.76 3.00 1.40
N TYR A 8 -43.49 3.45 1.46
CA TYR A 8 -42.67 3.77 0.29
C TYR A 8 -41.72 2.66 -0.14
N VAL A 9 -41.48 1.63 0.68
CA VAL A 9 -40.60 0.50 0.38
C VAL A 9 -41.46 -0.65 -0.10
N VAL A 10 -41.22 -1.13 -1.33
CA VAL A 10 -41.97 -2.22 -1.96
C VAL A 10 -41.24 -3.56 -1.86
N ASP A 11 -39.94 -3.54 -1.66
CA ASP A 11 -39.13 -4.71 -1.40
C ASP A 11 -37.96 -4.37 -0.46
N ALA A 12 -37.68 -5.29 0.45
CA ALA A 12 -36.57 -5.16 1.40
C ALA A 12 -35.93 -6.53 1.65
N THR A 13 -34.65 -6.64 1.34
CA THR A 13 -33.87 -7.85 1.57
C THR A 13 -32.77 -7.58 2.57
N LEU A 14 -32.77 -8.33 3.68
CA LEU A 14 -31.68 -8.37 4.64
C LEU A 14 -30.84 -9.61 4.39
N ARG A 15 -29.54 -9.43 4.18
CA ARG A 15 -28.58 -10.52 3.98
C ARG A 15 -27.39 -10.35 4.88
N GLY A 16 -26.74 -11.44 5.25
CA GLY A 16 -25.54 -11.38 6.09
C GLY A 16 -24.97 -12.76 6.36
N GLY A 17 -23.77 -12.75 6.91
CA GLY A 17 -23.05 -13.96 7.26
C GLY A 17 -21.89 -13.67 8.21
N HIS A 18 -21.46 -14.72 8.89
CA HIS A 18 -20.30 -14.67 9.78
C HIS A 18 -19.56 -16.01 9.70
N GLY A 19 -18.23 -15.97 9.68
CA GLY A 19 -17.43 -17.18 9.63
C GLY A 19 -15.95 -16.93 9.72
N LEU A 20 -15.20 -17.98 10.03
CA LEU A 20 -13.75 -17.99 9.97
C LEU A 20 -13.30 -18.37 8.56
N PHE A 21 -12.49 -17.53 7.96
CA PHE A 21 -11.95 -17.73 6.62
C PHE A 21 -10.43 -17.88 6.70
N MET A 22 -9.91 -18.93 6.07
CA MET A 22 -8.47 -19.16 5.96
C MET A 22 -7.95 -18.65 4.63
N GLY A 23 -6.85 -17.92 4.66
CA GLY A 23 -6.11 -17.51 3.48
C GLY A 23 -5.26 -18.64 2.92
N ARG A 24 -5.03 -18.62 1.61
CA ARG A 24 -4.09 -19.54 0.99
C ARG A 24 -2.66 -19.03 1.22
N ILE A 25 -1.78 -19.90 1.71
CA ILE A 25 -0.37 -19.59 1.90
C ILE A 25 0.31 -19.49 0.51
N PRO A 26 0.93 -18.36 0.16
CA PRO A 26 1.68 -18.23 -1.08
C PRO A 26 2.91 -19.14 -1.07
N ASN A 27 3.09 -19.96 -2.11
CA ASN A 27 4.24 -20.86 -2.21
C ASN A 27 5.59 -20.13 -2.17
N VAL A 28 5.63 -18.86 -2.56
CA VAL A 28 6.84 -18.04 -2.53
C VAL A 28 7.40 -17.86 -1.10
N TRP A 29 6.56 -17.85 -0.07
CA TRP A 29 7.03 -17.78 1.31
C TRP A 29 7.88 -18.98 1.69
N TYR A 30 7.50 -20.18 1.27
CA TYR A 30 8.32 -21.38 1.47
C TYR A 30 9.50 -21.45 0.49
N GLY A 31 9.32 -20.97 -0.75
CA GLY A 31 10.38 -20.92 -1.76
C GLY A 31 11.61 -20.14 -1.29
N ASN A 32 11.41 -19.06 -0.56
CA ASN A 32 12.50 -18.26 0.02
C ASN A 32 13.32 -19.06 1.05
N GLN A 33 12.68 -19.93 1.83
CA GLN A 33 13.36 -20.76 2.84
C GLN A 33 14.25 -21.83 2.19
N TYR A 34 13.82 -22.41 1.07
CA TYR A 34 14.64 -23.35 0.31
C TYR A 34 15.87 -22.70 -0.32
N SER A 35 15.74 -21.43 -0.75
CA SER A 35 16.84 -20.69 -1.36
C SER A 35 17.78 -20.04 -0.34
N ARG A 36 17.33 -19.83 0.92
CA ARG A 36 18.07 -19.16 1.99
C ARG A 36 18.03 -19.96 3.29
N SER A 37 18.45 -21.22 3.24
CA SER A 37 18.44 -22.14 4.40
C SER A 37 19.61 -21.93 5.37
N GLY A 38 20.38 -20.84 5.27
CA GLY A 38 21.60 -20.63 6.04
C GLY A 38 22.79 -21.49 5.59
N GLY A 39 22.57 -22.39 4.62
CA GLY A 39 23.63 -23.15 3.97
C GLY A 39 24.30 -22.39 2.84
N ALA A 40 25.34 -22.99 2.25
CA ALA A 40 26.17 -22.40 1.19
C ALA A 40 25.46 -22.06 -0.15
N THR A 41 24.15 -22.07 -0.20
CA THR A 41 23.35 -22.03 -1.41
C THR A 41 22.76 -20.66 -1.76
N ASP A 42 23.31 -19.57 -1.23
CA ASP A 42 22.84 -18.24 -1.60
C ASP A 42 23.23 -17.89 -3.04
N TYR A 43 22.26 -17.97 -3.94
CA TYR A 43 22.38 -17.64 -5.36
C TYR A 43 22.91 -16.21 -5.60
N ASN A 44 22.58 -15.27 -4.73
CA ASN A 44 23.07 -13.89 -4.85
C ASN A 44 24.57 -13.78 -4.57
N ARG A 45 25.16 -14.66 -3.76
CA ARG A 45 26.61 -14.73 -3.52
C ARG A 45 27.36 -15.26 -4.72
N PHE A 46 26.78 -16.19 -5.46
CA PHE A 46 27.35 -16.63 -6.73
C PHE A 46 27.38 -15.51 -7.76
N ARG A 47 26.38 -14.68 -7.81
CA ARG A 47 26.33 -13.53 -8.70
C ARG A 47 27.42 -12.50 -8.35
N SER A 48 27.57 -12.19 -7.07
CA SER A 48 28.66 -11.33 -6.58
C SER A 48 30.05 -11.91 -6.80
N PHE A 49 30.19 -13.23 -6.71
CA PHE A 49 31.44 -13.92 -6.98
C PHE A 49 31.80 -13.92 -8.47
N SER A 50 30.85 -14.15 -9.37
CA SER A 50 31.05 -14.06 -10.81
C SER A 50 31.37 -12.65 -11.28
N ASP A 51 30.74 -11.65 -10.70
CA ASP A 51 30.98 -10.22 -11.01
C ASP A 51 32.34 -9.74 -10.50
N THR A 52 32.84 -10.33 -9.41
CA THR A 52 34.13 -9.95 -8.82
C THR A 52 35.33 -10.66 -9.47
N ILE A 53 35.13 -11.87 -9.98
CA ILE A 53 36.23 -12.71 -10.51
C ILE A 53 36.19 -12.84 -12.03
N GLY A 54 35.08 -12.49 -12.67
CA GLY A 54 34.95 -12.44 -14.14
C GLY A 54 35.03 -13.78 -14.88
N VAL A 55 35.33 -14.90 -14.21
CA VAL A 55 35.45 -16.23 -14.82
C VAL A 55 35.03 -17.30 -13.82
N MET A 56 34.11 -18.18 -14.21
CA MET A 56 33.81 -19.39 -13.46
C MET A 56 35.03 -20.28 -13.40
N PRO A 57 35.45 -20.81 -12.22
CA PRO A 57 36.52 -21.77 -12.14
C PRO A 57 36.20 -23.02 -12.99
N ALA A 58 37.16 -23.47 -13.79
CA ALA A 58 36.97 -24.65 -14.65
C ALA A 58 36.48 -25.90 -13.89
N ALA A 59 36.83 -26.03 -12.60
CA ALA A 59 36.34 -27.08 -11.72
C ALA A 59 34.82 -27.03 -11.47
N SER A 60 34.17 -25.89 -11.50
CA SER A 60 32.72 -25.74 -11.31
C SER A 60 31.90 -26.22 -12.50
N VAL A 61 32.52 -26.27 -13.69
CA VAL A 61 31.87 -26.76 -14.91
C VAL A 61 31.93 -28.32 -14.94
N ALA A 62 32.95 -28.92 -14.32
CA ALA A 62 33.16 -30.37 -14.31
C ALA A 62 32.40 -31.08 -13.18
N ASP A 63 32.10 -30.41 -12.06
CA ASP A 63 31.36 -30.97 -10.93
C ASP A 63 30.30 -29.98 -10.44
N PRO A 64 29.01 -30.25 -10.69
CA PRO A 64 27.89 -29.38 -10.23
C PRO A 64 27.85 -29.16 -8.70
N ARG A 65 28.40 -30.11 -7.91
CA ARG A 65 28.48 -29.97 -6.45
C ARG A 65 29.45 -28.87 -6.04
N PHE A 66 30.49 -28.66 -6.83
CA PHE A 66 31.43 -27.57 -6.63
C PHE A 66 30.78 -26.18 -6.73
N PHE A 67 29.74 -26.07 -7.57
CA PHE A 67 28.92 -24.89 -7.70
C PHE A 67 28.18 -24.51 -6.42
N TRP A 68 27.79 -25.55 -5.67
CA TRP A 68 27.02 -25.41 -4.44
C TRP A 68 27.89 -25.22 -3.20
N LEU A 69 29.09 -25.80 -3.22
CA LEU A 69 29.94 -25.86 -2.04
C LEU A 69 31.13 -24.90 -2.09
N GLY A 70 31.48 -24.36 -3.28
CA GLY A 70 32.70 -23.56 -3.49
C GLY A 70 34.01 -24.29 -3.04
N PRO A 71 35.18 -23.78 -3.35
CA PRO A 71 36.38 -24.25 -2.70
C PRO A 71 36.33 -23.87 -1.23
N THR A 72 36.58 -24.83 -0.33
CA THR A 72 36.58 -24.64 1.13
C THR A 72 37.46 -23.49 1.62
N SER A 73 38.48 -23.11 0.86
CA SER A 73 39.35 -21.96 1.12
C SER A 73 38.68 -20.62 0.93
N ASP A 74 37.79 -20.48 -0.07
CA ASP A 74 37.06 -19.22 -0.32
C ASP A 74 35.87 -19.07 0.64
N TYR A 75 35.35 -20.19 1.11
CA TYR A 75 34.30 -20.25 2.10
C TYR A 75 34.74 -19.73 3.46
N GLN A 76 36.00 -20.01 3.85
CA GLN A 76 36.57 -19.55 5.10
C GLN A 76 37.05 -18.08 5.04
N VAL A 77 37.45 -17.60 3.89
CA VAL A 77 37.97 -16.22 3.72
C VAL A 77 36.85 -15.17 3.76
N ARG A 78 35.62 -15.53 3.44
CA ARG A 78 34.48 -14.62 3.53
C ARG A 78 33.76 -14.66 4.87
N GLY A 79 34.43 -15.15 5.91
CA GLY A 79 34.04 -15.12 7.31
C GLY A 79 32.57 -14.98 7.54
N ALA A 80 31.95 -16.06 8.02
CA ALA A 80 30.69 -15.99 8.75
C ALA A 80 29.63 -15.01 8.22
N TYR A 81 29.25 -15.10 6.96
CA TYR A 81 27.93 -14.67 6.56
C TYR A 81 26.95 -15.84 6.84
N PHE A 82 26.83 -16.16 8.10
CA PHE A 82 25.71 -16.94 8.64
C PHE A 82 24.58 -15.98 9.01
N GLY A 83 24.32 -14.99 8.21
CA GLY A 83 23.14 -14.17 8.24
C GLY A 83 22.26 -14.53 7.06
N ASP A 84 20.99 -14.15 7.10
CA ASP A 84 19.95 -14.39 6.10
C ASP A 84 19.39 -15.82 6.08
N ALA A 85 19.50 -16.60 7.15
CA ALA A 85 18.74 -17.83 7.26
C ALA A 85 17.23 -17.51 7.30
N GLN A 86 16.46 -18.22 6.50
CA GLN A 86 15.02 -18.05 6.48
C GLN A 86 14.36 -19.38 6.86
N GLY A 87 13.45 -19.30 7.81
CA GLY A 87 12.71 -20.44 8.32
C GLY A 87 11.22 -20.16 8.49
N THR A 88 10.50 -21.19 8.88
CA THR A 88 9.11 -21.08 9.33
C THR A 88 9.04 -21.56 10.76
N ASP A 89 8.27 -20.86 11.58
CA ASP A 89 7.91 -21.28 12.91
C ASP A 89 7.24 -22.67 12.81
N PRO A 90 7.67 -23.67 13.61
CA PRO A 90 7.00 -24.97 13.64
C PRO A 90 5.50 -24.90 13.94
N ASP A 91 5.08 -23.88 14.70
CA ASP A 91 3.69 -23.64 15.08
C ASP A 91 2.97 -22.66 14.14
N PHE A 92 3.57 -22.32 12.97
CA PHE A 92 2.98 -21.41 12.00
C PHE A 92 1.66 -21.96 11.46
N GLU A 93 0.61 -21.15 11.59
CA GLU A 93 -0.73 -21.41 11.06
C GLU A 93 -1.00 -20.58 9.79
N ALA A 94 -1.88 -21.11 8.94
CA ALA A 94 -2.31 -20.36 7.76
C ALA A 94 -3.04 -19.06 8.16
N PRO A 95 -2.81 -17.94 7.45
CA PRO A 95 -3.47 -16.70 7.78
C PRO A 95 -4.99 -16.89 7.78
N SER A 96 -5.64 -16.35 8.81
CA SER A 96 -7.08 -16.49 8.96
C SER A 96 -7.71 -15.25 9.58
N SER A 97 -8.99 -15.02 9.25
CA SER A 97 -9.77 -13.93 9.82
C SER A 97 -11.23 -14.32 10.03
N TRP A 98 -11.82 -13.76 11.07
CA TRP A 98 -13.25 -13.76 11.27
C TRP A 98 -13.88 -12.65 10.43
N ARG A 99 -14.80 -13.03 9.54
CA ARG A 99 -15.51 -12.09 8.69
C ARG A 99 -16.97 -12.07 8.98
N SER A 100 -17.50 -10.86 9.08
CA SER A 100 -18.94 -10.61 9.22
C SER A 100 -19.39 -9.67 8.13
N ASN A 101 -20.54 -9.94 7.55
CA ASN A 101 -21.18 -9.06 6.58
C ASN A 101 -22.65 -8.90 6.99
N LEU A 102 -23.16 -7.67 6.88
CA LEU A 102 -24.57 -7.35 7.01
C LEU A 102 -24.94 -6.34 5.93
N ALA A 103 -25.96 -6.67 5.12
CA ALA A 103 -26.43 -5.77 4.08
C ALA A 103 -27.95 -5.68 4.07
N LEU A 104 -28.46 -4.50 3.73
CA LEU A 104 -29.86 -4.18 3.55
C LEU A 104 -30.05 -3.58 2.15
N ASP A 105 -30.81 -4.31 1.32
CA ASP A 105 -31.21 -3.86 -0.01
C ASP A 105 -32.68 -3.45 0.03
N LEU A 106 -32.99 -2.26 -0.47
CA LEU A 106 -34.31 -1.65 -0.48
C LEU A 106 -34.71 -1.25 -1.89
N VAL A 107 -35.96 -1.54 -2.26
CA VAL A 107 -36.57 -1.00 -3.46
C VAL A 107 -37.77 -0.16 -3.07
N THR A 108 -37.82 1.08 -3.54
CA THR A 108 -38.92 2.00 -3.24
C THR A 108 -40.01 1.98 -4.33
N ALA A 109 -41.21 2.37 -3.97
CA ALA A 109 -42.37 2.43 -4.90
C ALA A 109 -42.15 3.32 -6.11
N ASN A 110 -41.30 4.33 -6.01
CA ASN A 110 -40.90 5.20 -7.11
C ASN A 110 -39.59 4.74 -7.77
N GLY A 111 -39.14 3.49 -7.50
CA GLY A 111 -38.10 2.78 -8.20
C GLY A 111 -36.67 3.21 -7.87
N TYR A 112 -36.41 3.73 -6.66
CA TYR A 112 -35.04 3.81 -6.16
C TYR A 112 -34.61 2.44 -5.63
N GLU A 113 -33.39 2.04 -5.96
CA GLU A 113 -32.71 0.91 -5.41
C GLU A 113 -31.62 1.43 -4.46
N ILE A 114 -31.68 1.06 -3.19
CA ILE A 114 -30.77 1.57 -2.17
C ILE A 114 -30.16 0.38 -1.45
N THR A 115 -28.83 0.37 -1.36
CA THR A 115 -28.08 -0.67 -0.63
C THR A 115 -27.27 -0.02 0.48
N PHE A 116 -27.30 -0.63 1.65
CA PHE A 116 -26.36 -0.39 2.74
C PHE A 116 -25.65 -1.68 3.05
N GLU A 117 -24.34 -1.65 3.21
CA GLU A 117 -23.53 -2.82 3.52
C GLU A 117 -22.45 -2.47 4.54
N TYR A 118 -22.31 -3.31 5.55
CA TYR A 118 -21.27 -3.24 6.55
C TYR A 118 -20.49 -4.55 6.55
N ASN A 119 -19.17 -4.45 6.47
CA ASN A 119 -18.23 -5.56 6.49
C ASN A 119 -17.27 -5.37 7.66
N LEU A 120 -17.04 -6.43 8.41
CA LEU A 120 -16.04 -6.50 9.47
C LEU A 120 -15.12 -7.68 9.20
N ASP A 121 -13.82 -7.42 9.22
CA ASP A 121 -12.75 -8.42 9.16
C ASP A 121 -11.90 -8.28 10.43
N ASP A 122 -11.76 -9.34 11.21
CA ASP A 122 -10.94 -9.39 12.42
C ASP A 122 -9.87 -10.46 12.24
N VAL A 123 -8.60 -10.05 12.23
CA VAL A 123 -7.48 -10.94 11.94
C VAL A 123 -7.26 -11.87 13.14
N ASN A 124 -7.47 -13.16 12.90
CA ASN A 124 -7.22 -14.22 13.88
C ASN A 124 -5.73 -14.64 13.84
N GLU A 125 -5.23 -15.04 12.65
CA GLU A 125 -3.83 -15.39 12.43
C GLU A 125 -3.26 -14.47 11.33
N GLY A 126 -2.62 -13.39 11.76
CA GLY A 126 -1.82 -12.54 10.87
C GLY A 126 -0.45 -13.17 10.62
N VAL A 127 0.29 -12.64 9.66
CA VAL A 127 1.60 -13.18 9.25
C VAL A 127 2.64 -12.07 9.30
N PHE A 128 3.82 -12.39 9.82
CA PHE A 128 4.96 -11.50 9.74
C PHE A 128 6.29 -12.26 9.70
N TYR A 129 7.37 -11.56 9.38
CA TYR A 129 8.71 -12.06 9.52
C TYR A 129 9.36 -11.48 10.78
N LYS A 130 9.85 -12.37 11.64
CA LYS A 130 10.62 -12.05 12.84
C LYS A 130 12.11 -12.24 12.58
N ASP A 131 12.97 -11.31 13.01
CA ASP A 131 14.42 -11.52 13.02
C ASP A 131 14.85 -12.14 14.35
N LEU A 132 15.22 -13.43 14.32
CA LEU A 132 15.65 -14.15 15.53
C LEU A 132 17.01 -13.65 16.07
N GLY A 133 17.79 -12.99 15.24
CA GLY A 133 19.08 -12.44 15.61
C GLY A 133 19.04 -10.97 16.03
N LEU A 134 17.85 -10.36 16.15
CA LEU A 134 17.73 -8.97 16.55
C LEU A 134 18.10 -8.80 18.02
N GLU A 135 19.24 -8.17 18.30
CA GLU A 135 19.75 -7.91 19.63
C GLU A 135 19.80 -6.41 19.92
N ARG A 136 19.17 -5.98 21.01
CA ARG A 136 19.25 -4.58 21.45
C ARG A 136 20.58 -4.30 22.13
N THR A 137 21.43 -3.47 21.51
CA THR A 137 22.78 -3.12 21.97
C THR A 137 22.85 -1.76 22.64
N GLY A 138 21.82 -0.92 22.49
CA GLY A 138 21.82 0.42 23.05
C GLY A 138 20.47 1.15 22.96
N GLN A 139 20.52 2.45 23.23
CA GLN A 139 19.38 3.35 23.12
C GLN A 139 19.84 4.75 22.72
N LEU A 140 19.12 5.37 21.79
CA LEU A 140 19.33 6.76 21.39
C LEU A 140 18.63 7.74 22.35
N ALA A 141 18.97 9.02 22.25
CA ALA A 141 18.43 10.09 23.10
C ALA A 141 16.91 10.28 22.93
N ASP A 142 16.36 9.94 21.75
CA ASP A 142 14.92 10.00 21.46
C ASP A 142 14.13 8.82 22.07
N GLY A 143 14.82 7.83 22.65
CA GLY A 143 14.24 6.64 23.26
C GLY A 143 14.26 5.41 22.37
N ARG A 144 14.64 5.54 21.11
CA ARG A 144 14.78 4.46 20.13
C ARG A 144 15.86 3.47 20.55
N GLY A 145 15.60 2.17 20.38
CA GLY A 145 16.62 1.15 20.55
C GLY A 145 17.66 1.21 19.43
N VAL A 146 18.87 0.80 19.76
CA VAL A 146 19.93 0.47 18.79
C VAL A 146 20.06 -1.03 18.74
N TYR A 147 20.07 -1.60 17.54
CA TYR A 147 20.01 -3.03 17.33
C TYR A 147 21.14 -3.50 16.40
N ASP A 148 21.68 -4.64 16.74
CA ASP A 148 22.38 -5.50 15.80
C ASP A 148 21.39 -6.55 15.26
N THR A 149 21.56 -6.98 14.02
CA THR A 149 20.73 -7.96 13.36
C THR A 149 21.58 -9.04 12.73
N ALA A 150 21.17 -10.30 12.87
CA ALA A 150 21.78 -11.42 12.17
C ALA A 150 21.13 -11.64 10.78
N GLY A 151 19.93 -11.09 10.55
CA GLY A 151 19.18 -11.32 9.33
C GLY A 151 18.54 -12.69 9.24
N ASP A 152 18.32 -13.36 10.39
CA ASP A 152 17.71 -14.68 10.49
C ASP A 152 16.19 -14.56 10.58
N TYR A 153 15.52 -14.57 9.43
CA TYR A 153 14.08 -14.27 9.34
C TYR A 153 13.21 -15.52 9.46
N TRP A 154 12.30 -15.51 10.43
CA TRP A 154 11.29 -16.54 10.61
C TRP A 154 9.91 -16.06 10.25
N LEU A 155 9.24 -16.83 9.38
CA LEU A 155 7.82 -16.66 9.10
C LEU A 155 7.03 -17.18 10.28
N THR A 156 6.23 -16.33 10.90
CA THR A 156 5.44 -16.65 12.10
C THR A 156 4.11 -15.93 12.10
N ASN A 157 3.28 -16.18 13.09
CA ASN A 157 1.97 -15.53 13.24
C ASN A 157 2.03 -14.40 14.27
N ALA A 158 1.12 -13.46 14.09
CA ALA A 158 0.77 -12.46 15.08
C ALA A 158 -0.72 -12.13 14.97
N SER A 159 -1.36 -11.95 16.10
CA SER A 159 -2.76 -11.53 16.15
C SER A 159 -2.90 -10.02 16.11
N GLY A 160 -4.03 -9.54 15.65
CA GLY A 160 -4.41 -8.13 15.62
C GLY A 160 -4.42 -7.51 14.24
N GLY A 161 -5.13 -6.40 14.13
CA GLY A 161 -5.51 -5.77 12.88
C GLY A 161 -6.83 -6.30 12.35
N GLY A 162 -7.26 -5.78 11.23
CA GLY A 162 -8.54 -6.10 10.62
C GLY A 162 -9.04 -4.95 9.76
N ALA A 163 -10.31 -4.99 9.38
CA ALA A 163 -10.92 -3.93 8.62
C ALA A 163 -12.40 -3.77 8.94
N GLU A 164 -12.85 -2.53 8.98
CA GLU A 164 -14.26 -2.17 8.96
C GLU A 164 -14.56 -1.40 7.67
N ALA A 165 -15.59 -1.82 6.95
CA ALA A 165 -16.01 -1.14 5.75
C ALA A 165 -17.51 -0.88 5.77
N PHE A 166 -17.91 0.35 5.47
CA PHE A 166 -19.29 0.72 5.26
C PHE A 166 -19.47 1.25 3.84
N THR A 167 -20.45 0.69 3.14
CA THR A 167 -20.80 1.11 1.78
C THR A 167 -22.30 1.43 1.72
N TRP A 168 -22.64 2.48 1.01
CA TRP A 168 -24.02 2.68 0.59
C TRP A 168 -24.07 3.09 -0.88
N SER A 169 -25.17 2.74 -1.53
CA SER A 169 -25.44 3.17 -2.90
C SER A 169 -26.91 3.47 -3.10
N ILE A 170 -27.18 4.37 -4.04
CA ILE A 170 -28.51 4.67 -4.53
C ILE A 170 -28.49 4.68 -6.05
N ASN A 171 -29.37 3.89 -6.64
CA ASN A 171 -29.54 3.79 -8.08
C ASN A 171 -30.98 4.15 -8.47
N LYS A 172 -31.14 4.81 -9.61
CA LYS A 172 -32.44 5.16 -10.15
C LYS A 172 -32.43 5.25 -11.66
N ASN A 173 -33.43 4.61 -12.28
CA ASN A 173 -33.71 4.80 -13.70
C ASN A 173 -34.84 5.83 -13.88
N PHE A 174 -34.57 6.89 -14.65
CA PHE A 174 -35.46 7.98 -14.97
C PHE A 174 -35.84 7.92 -16.47
N ASN A 175 -36.44 6.85 -16.92
CA ASN A 175 -36.95 6.78 -18.29
C ASN A 175 -35.86 7.00 -19.38
N GLY A 176 -34.78 6.21 -19.33
CA GLY A 176 -33.65 6.29 -20.24
C GLY A 176 -32.41 6.98 -19.68
N LEU A 177 -32.53 7.66 -18.53
CA LEU A 177 -31.39 8.12 -17.73
C LEU A 177 -31.26 7.23 -16.50
N ASN A 178 -30.16 6.50 -16.38
CA ASN A 178 -29.81 5.80 -15.17
C ASN A 178 -28.79 6.62 -14.39
N ALA A 179 -29.00 6.81 -13.08
CA ALA A 179 -28.10 7.52 -12.20
C ALA A 179 -27.75 6.66 -10.98
N LEU A 180 -26.46 6.50 -10.74
CA LEU A 180 -25.90 5.79 -9.55
C LEU A 180 -25.05 6.76 -8.76
N LEU A 181 -25.24 6.79 -7.45
CA LEU A 181 -24.32 7.37 -6.48
C LEU A 181 -23.94 6.31 -5.46
N ALA A 182 -22.66 6.10 -5.23
CA ALA A 182 -22.15 5.19 -4.22
C ALA A 182 -21.03 5.84 -3.40
N TYR A 183 -20.98 5.48 -2.14
CA TYR A 183 -19.95 5.88 -1.19
C TYR A 183 -19.48 4.68 -0.41
N SER A 184 -18.19 4.62 -0.16
CA SER A 184 -17.58 3.61 0.70
C SER A 184 -16.56 4.29 1.61
N THR A 185 -16.57 3.90 2.88
CA THR A 185 -15.48 4.21 3.82
C THR A 185 -14.91 2.91 4.36
N VAL A 186 -13.59 2.89 4.55
CA VAL A 186 -12.84 1.75 5.07
C VAL A 186 -11.88 2.26 6.14
N ASP A 187 -11.88 1.57 7.27
CA ASP A 187 -10.84 1.68 8.29
C ASP A 187 -10.18 0.30 8.41
N ALA A 188 -8.90 0.22 8.06
CA ALA A 188 -8.17 -1.04 8.07
C ALA A 188 -6.81 -0.87 8.73
N GLU A 189 -6.51 -1.81 9.61
CA GLU A 189 -5.23 -1.87 10.31
C GLU A 189 -4.53 -3.20 10.04
N ASP A 190 -3.23 -3.14 9.88
CA ASP A 190 -2.37 -4.32 9.86
C ASP A 190 -1.22 -4.19 10.86
N ILE A 191 -0.70 -5.34 11.29
CA ILE A 191 0.51 -5.39 12.12
C ILE A 191 1.77 -5.39 11.27
N TYR A 192 1.64 -5.84 10.00
CA TYR A 192 2.78 -6.02 9.12
C TYR A 192 2.34 -5.99 7.64
N PRO A 193 2.88 -5.09 6.81
CA PRO A 193 2.34 -4.85 5.47
C PRO A 193 2.69 -5.91 4.43
N LEU A 194 3.66 -6.82 4.67
CA LEU A 194 4.12 -7.85 3.73
C LEU A 194 4.34 -7.34 2.30
N THR A 195 5.09 -6.25 2.15
CA THR A 195 5.25 -5.52 0.89
C THR A 195 6.13 -6.22 -0.14
N SER A 196 6.83 -7.30 0.24
CA SER A 196 7.73 -8.03 -0.65
C SER A 196 7.51 -9.55 -0.55
N THR A 197 7.89 -10.25 -1.62
CA THR A 197 7.97 -11.72 -1.63
C THR A 197 9.19 -12.26 -0.89
N GLN A 198 10.18 -11.43 -0.58
CA GLN A 198 11.38 -11.79 0.15
C GLN A 198 11.25 -11.38 1.61
N ALA A 199 11.61 -12.30 2.53
CA ALA A 199 11.53 -12.06 3.96
C ALA A 199 12.35 -10.85 4.41
N GLU A 200 13.60 -10.78 3.98
CA GLU A 200 14.51 -9.66 4.24
C GLU A 200 13.93 -8.30 3.79
N SER A 201 13.42 -8.25 2.56
CA SER A 201 12.84 -7.01 2.03
C SER A 201 11.53 -6.66 2.73
N SER A 202 10.65 -7.63 3.01
CA SER A 202 9.44 -7.39 3.80
C SER A 202 9.79 -6.87 5.19
N TYR A 203 10.77 -7.46 5.85
CA TYR A 203 11.23 -7.03 7.15
C TYR A 203 11.85 -5.64 7.11
N GLY A 204 12.84 -5.41 6.24
CA GLY A 204 13.63 -4.18 6.17
C GLY A 204 12.84 -2.95 5.73
N TYR A 205 11.86 -3.11 4.83
CA TYR A 205 11.01 -2.03 4.33
C TYR A 205 9.77 -1.73 5.20
N THR A 206 9.65 -2.33 6.37
CA THR A 206 8.59 -1.97 7.32
C THR A 206 9.02 -0.79 8.16
N GLN A 207 8.25 0.30 8.13
CA GLN A 207 8.53 1.51 8.90
C GLN A 207 8.32 1.25 10.39
N ARG A 208 9.33 1.57 11.21
CA ARG A 208 9.29 1.35 12.66
C ARG A 208 10.07 2.40 13.42
N PHE A 209 9.72 2.57 14.69
CA PHE A 209 10.46 3.43 15.60
C PHE A 209 11.43 2.63 16.46
N ASP A 210 11.03 1.48 16.95
CA ASP A 210 11.81 0.67 17.90
C ASP A 210 11.59 -0.83 17.65
N GLY A 211 12.64 -1.53 17.35
CA GLY A 211 12.71 -2.98 17.21
C GLY A 211 11.58 -3.61 16.38
N GLU A 212 11.04 -4.70 16.87
CA GLU A 212 9.88 -5.42 16.29
C GLU A 212 8.57 -5.02 16.96
N ASN A 213 8.38 -3.74 17.28
CA ASN A 213 7.13 -3.28 17.86
C ASN A 213 5.97 -3.43 16.84
N LEU A 214 5.27 -4.55 16.95
CA LEU A 214 4.14 -4.94 16.10
C LEU A 214 2.83 -4.60 16.81
N SER A 215 2.36 -3.39 16.65
CA SER A 215 0.99 -3.02 17.01
C SER A 215 0.22 -2.71 15.74
N PRO A 216 -1.10 -3.00 15.70
CA PRO A 216 -1.95 -2.62 14.58
C PRO A 216 -1.81 -1.14 14.27
N ARG A 217 -1.68 -0.80 12.99
CA ARG A 217 -1.57 0.55 12.46
C ARG A 217 -2.34 0.63 11.14
N PRO A 218 -2.78 1.82 10.74
CA PRO A 218 -3.47 1.99 9.47
C PRO A 218 -2.73 1.31 8.33
N SER A 219 -3.45 0.54 7.52
CA SER A 219 -2.86 -0.21 6.40
C SER A 219 -2.37 0.74 5.32
N SER A 220 -1.24 0.40 4.70
CA SER A 220 -0.68 1.15 3.56
C SER A 220 -1.61 1.13 2.34
N PHE A 221 -2.36 0.04 2.17
CA PHE A 221 -3.19 -0.20 0.97
C PHE A 221 -4.66 0.20 1.17
N MET A 222 -4.97 0.87 2.27
CA MET A 222 -6.31 1.34 2.57
C MET A 222 -6.65 2.57 1.74
N ILE A 223 -7.87 2.60 1.22
CA ILE A 223 -8.53 3.80 0.68
C ILE A 223 -9.65 4.15 1.63
N ASP A 224 -9.44 5.18 2.46
CA ASP A 224 -10.34 5.55 3.55
C ASP A 224 -11.73 5.90 3.04
N GLU A 225 -11.79 6.65 1.93
CA GLU A 225 -13.04 7.10 1.32
C GLU A 225 -13.02 6.94 -0.20
N LYS A 226 -14.16 6.50 -0.74
CA LYS A 226 -14.36 6.41 -2.19
C LYS A 226 -15.78 6.82 -2.55
N TRP A 227 -15.91 7.72 -3.51
CA TRP A 227 -17.14 8.13 -4.15
C TRP A 227 -17.18 7.66 -5.59
N ILE A 228 -18.33 7.16 -6.03
CA ILE A 228 -18.60 6.84 -7.43
C ILE A 228 -19.92 7.50 -7.80
N PHE A 229 -19.89 8.26 -8.88
CA PHE A 229 -21.09 8.78 -9.52
C PHE A 229 -21.11 8.34 -10.98
N SER A 230 -22.21 7.72 -11.42
CA SER A 230 -22.39 7.28 -12.80
C SER A 230 -23.72 7.81 -13.35
N LEU A 231 -23.66 8.30 -14.59
CA LEU A 231 -24.82 8.64 -15.40
C LEU A 231 -24.77 7.91 -16.72
N ASP A 232 -25.82 7.16 -17.03
CA ASP A 232 -26.00 6.52 -18.32
C ASP A 232 -27.30 7.04 -18.96
N TYR A 233 -27.17 7.66 -20.13
CA TYR A 233 -28.31 8.21 -20.86
C TYR A 233 -28.40 7.61 -22.25
N THR A 234 -29.60 7.12 -22.61
CA THR A 234 -29.88 6.58 -23.94
C THR A 234 -30.91 7.46 -24.66
N ALA A 235 -30.55 7.92 -25.85
CA ALA A 235 -31.42 8.70 -26.73
C ALA A 235 -31.34 8.17 -28.16
N LYS A 236 -32.36 8.43 -28.95
CA LYS A 236 -32.37 8.16 -30.37
C LYS A 236 -32.01 9.43 -31.14
N LEU A 237 -30.69 9.66 -31.35
CA LEU A 237 -30.21 10.84 -32.06
C LEU A 237 -30.04 10.64 -33.57
N ILE A 238 -29.80 9.39 -33.99
CA ILE A 238 -29.60 9.04 -35.41
C ILE A 238 -30.66 8.01 -35.82
N GLY A 239 -31.77 8.50 -36.35
CA GLY A 239 -32.93 7.67 -36.76
C GLY A 239 -33.51 6.93 -35.54
N GLU A 240 -33.76 5.61 -35.71
CA GLU A 240 -34.27 4.72 -34.65
C GLU A 240 -33.14 4.07 -33.83
N ASN A 241 -31.88 4.44 -34.07
CA ASN A 241 -30.74 3.81 -33.45
C ASN A 241 -30.42 4.50 -32.11
N ASP A 242 -29.96 3.71 -31.14
CA ASP A 242 -29.61 4.19 -29.82
C ASP A 242 -28.24 4.89 -29.82
N THR A 243 -28.23 6.09 -29.28
CA THR A 243 -27.02 6.79 -28.86
C THR A 243 -26.97 6.74 -27.33
N ARG A 244 -25.88 6.23 -26.76
CA ARG A 244 -25.70 6.15 -25.29
C ARG A 244 -24.54 7.02 -24.88
N PHE A 245 -24.75 7.74 -23.79
CA PHE A 245 -23.76 8.55 -23.10
C PHE A 245 -23.56 7.95 -21.73
N SER A 246 -22.35 7.54 -21.41
CA SER A 246 -21.97 7.05 -20.07
C SER A 246 -20.91 7.96 -19.49
N LEU A 247 -21.18 8.53 -18.33
CA LEU A 247 -20.28 9.39 -17.58
C LEU A 247 -20.01 8.71 -16.24
N VAL A 248 -18.74 8.54 -15.87
CA VAL A 248 -18.34 7.97 -14.58
C VAL A 248 -17.33 8.89 -13.92
N TYR A 249 -17.70 9.38 -12.74
CA TYR A 249 -16.81 10.13 -11.87
C TYR A 249 -16.43 9.28 -10.66
N ILE A 250 -15.15 9.24 -10.34
CA ILE A 250 -14.59 8.56 -9.18
C ILE A 250 -13.74 9.55 -8.42
N ARG A 251 -13.98 9.64 -7.11
CA ARG A 251 -13.08 10.30 -6.15
C ARG A 251 -12.67 9.27 -5.11
N LYS A 252 -11.39 9.21 -4.79
CA LYS A 252 -10.86 8.40 -3.70
C LYS A 252 -9.86 9.20 -2.88
N SER A 253 -9.78 8.90 -1.59
CA SER A 253 -8.71 9.41 -0.73
C SER A 253 -7.35 8.89 -1.18
N GLY A 254 -6.29 9.63 -0.87
CA GLY A 254 -4.92 9.15 -1.05
C GLY A 254 -4.59 7.98 -0.14
N GLU A 255 -3.57 7.23 -0.49
CA GLU A 255 -3.06 6.13 0.33
C GLU A 255 -2.35 6.66 1.58
N ASN A 256 -2.36 5.87 2.65
CA ASN A 256 -1.67 6.22 3.87
C ASN A 256 -0.16 6.13 3.72
N TYR A 257 0.58 7.03 4.38
CA TYR A 257 2.03 7.03 4.38
C TYR A 257 2.63 7.36 5.75
N SER A 258 3.89 7.01 5.90
CA SER A 258 4.71 7.23 7.09
C SER A 258 5.70 8.37 6.88
N VAL A 259 6.03 9.10 7.93
CA VAL A 259 7.13 10.07 7.91
C VAL A 259 8.35 9.47 8.59
N THR A 260 9.45 9.41 7.83
CA THR A 260 10.69 8.76 8.23
C THR A 260 11.89 9.70 8.11
N TYR A 261 13.01 9.25 8.62
CA TYR A 261 14.30 9.89 8.36
C TYR A 261 14.82 9.56 6.95
N ASP A 262 15.41 10.53 6.28
CA ASP A 262 16.29 10.29 5.15
C ASP A 262 17.72 10.02 5.64
N THR A 263 18.07 8.74 5.72
CA THR A 263 19.38 8.25 6.20
C THR A 263 20.24 7.68 5.08
N GLY A 264 19.78 7.73 3.82
CA GLY A 264 20.38 6.95 2.75
C GLY A 264 20.25 5.44 3.01
N TYR A 265 21.36 4.70 3.01
CA TYR A 265 21.36 3.24 3.20
C TYR A 265 21.48 2.78 4.66
N ASN A 266 21.75 3.68 5.60
CA ASN A 266 22.01 3.32 7.00
C ASN A 266 20.78 3.60 7.85
N SER A 267 20.30 2.60 8.59
CA SER A 267 19.29 2.79 9.62
C SER A 267 19.86 3.56 10.80
N VAL A 268 19.04 4.39 11.42
CA VAL A 268 19.38 5.09 12.68
C VAL A 268 19.35 4.11 13.86
N GLY A 269 18.37 3.20 13.88
CA GLY A 269 18.17 2.22 14.94
C GLY A 269 18.70 0.83 14.66
N GLY A 270 19.07 0.51 13.41
CA GLY A 270 19.56 -0.81 13.01
C GLY A 270 18.49 -1.88 12.76
N ALA A 271 17.23 -1.64 13.14
CA ALA A 271 16.17 -2.65 13.01
C ALA A 271 15.40 -2.61 11.68
N SER A 272 15.66 -1.63 10.82
CA SER A 272 15.05 -1.45 9.49
C SER A 272 16.11 -1.09 8.46
N TYR A 273 15.73 -1.04 7.19
CA TYR A 273 16.61 -0.45 6.17
C TYR A 273 16.68 1.08 6.32
N GLY A 274 17.74 1.66 5.81
CA GLY A 274 17.90 3.12 5.77
C GLY A 274 16.72 3.78 5.06
N GLY A 275 16.18 4.86 5.65
CA GLY A 275 15.01 5.56 5.15
C GLY A 275 13.66 4.98 5.60
N TYR A 276 13.64 3.96 6.48
CA TYR A 276 12.42 3.36 7.03
C TYR A 276 12.30 3.51 8.56
N ASP A 277 13.21 4.26 9.19
CA ASP A 277 13.09 4.63 10.59
C ASP A 277 12.07 5.77 10.74
N LEU A 278 10.97 5.54 11.47
CA LEU A 278 9.99 6.59 11.79
C LEU A 278 10.70 7.77 12.49
N ALA A 279 10.47 8.98 11.99
CA ALA A 279 11.16 10.16 12.47
C ALA A 279 10.66 10.57 13.86
N TYR A 280 11.57 10.85 14.80
CA TYR A 280 11.23 11.59 16.02
C TYR A 280 10.94 13.05 15.65
N ILE A 281 9.85 13.59 16.18
CA ILE A 281 9.40 14.96 15.89
C ILE A 281 9.82 15.88 17.05
N PRO A 282 10.82 16.76 16.83
CA PRO A 282 11.33 17.62 17.88
C PRO A 282 10.26 18.55 18.49
N THR A 283 10.38 18.82 19.79
CA THR A 283 9.52 19.77 20.52
C THR A 283 9.83 21.21 20.19
N GLY A 284 11.06 21.50 19.75
CA GLY A 284 11.56 22.82 19.41
C GLY A 284 13.03 22.79 19.01
N ALA A 285 13.56 23.95 18.63
CA ALA A 285 14.96 24.09 18.21
C ALA A 285 16.00 23.75 19.33
N ALA A 286 15.56 23.72 20.58
CA ALA A 286 16.39 23.37 21.73
C ALA A 286 16.07 21.98 22.32
N ASP A 287 15.40 21.10 21.52
CA ASP A 287 15.07 19.75 21.98
C ASP A 287 16.35 18.96 22.29
N PRO A 288 16.52 18.45 23.55
CA PRO A 288 17.75 17.77 23.96
C PRO A 288 17.92 16.38 23.30
N LYS A 289 16.91 15.86 22.62
CA LYS A 289 16.91 14.52 22.02
C LYS A 289 17.47 14.50 20.60
N VAL A 290 17.61 15.65 19.97
CA VAL A 290 18.17 15.79 18.61
C VAL A 290 19.28 16.83 18.57
N ASN A 291 20.09 16.80 17.52
CA ASN A 291 21.10 17.79 17.22
C ASN A 291 20.84 18.39 15.85
N PHE A 292 20.67 19.70 15.75
CA PHE A 292 20.52 20.38 14.47
C PHE A 292 21.87 20.85 13.94
N ALA A 293 22.13 20.68 12.67
CA ALA A 293 23.39 21.10 12.05
C ALA A 293 23.70 22.60 12.27
N ASN A 294 22.67 23.44 12.27
CA ASN A 294 22.76 24.87 12.57
C ASN A 294 21.36 25.45 12.87
N ALA A 295 21.32 26.73 13.28
CA ALA A 295 20.08 27.42 13.62
C ALA A 295 19.11 27.58 12.44
N ALA A 296 19.62 27.71 11.19
CA ALA A 296 18.77 27.82 10.01
C ALA A 296 18.06 26.49 9.71
N VAL A 297 18.75 25.36 9.86
CA VAL A 297 18.14 24.02 9.76
C VAL A 297 17.09 23.84 10.83
N ALA A 298 17.41 24.20 12.09
CA ALA A 298 16.42 24.11 13.18
C ALA A 298 15.16 24.92 12.88
N ALA A 299 15.32 26.14 12.37
CA ALA A 299 14.18 26.99 11.99
C ALA A 299 13.35 26.38 10.86
N ALA A 300 13.97 25.89 9.79
CA ALA A 300 13.27 25.27 8.65
C ALA A 300 12.50 24.00 9.06
N VAL A 301 13.13 23.12 9.83
CA VAL A 301 12.50 21.89 10.35
C VAL A 301 11.32 22.23 11.25
N MET A 302 11.49 23.20 12.16
CA MET A 302 10.41 23.59 13.08
C MET A 302 9.27 24.31 12.36
N ASP A 303 9.54 25.08 11.32
CA ASP A 303 8.52 25.72 10.49
C ASP A 303 7.68 24.64 9.76
N HIS A 304 8.33 23.67 9.15
CA HIS A 304 7.68 22.52 8.53
C HIS A 304 6.79 21.74 9.52
N ILE A 305 7.34 21.42 10.71
CA ILE A 305 6.57 20.70 11.74
C ILE A 305 5.35 21.52 12.19
N ASN A 306 5.51 22.83 12.38
CA ASN A 306 4.46 23.71 12.89
C ASN A 306 3.37 23.99 11.87
N SER A 307 3.68 23.94 10.58
CA SER A 307 2.73 24.24 9.49
C SER A 307 1.82 23.06 9.14
N GLY A 308 2.14 21.83 9.63
CA GLY A 308 1.45 20.62 9.22
C GLY A 308 0.99 19.70 10.36
N LYS A 309 0.48 18.54 9.96
CA LYS A 309 -0.02 17.49 10.89
C LYS A 309 1.08 16.93 11.81
N LEU A 310 2.36 17.08 11.46
CA LEU A 310 3.50 16.67 12.28
C LEU A 310 3.49 17.34 13.66
N SER A 311 2.91 18.54 13.79
CA SER A 311 2.78 19.26 15.06
C SER A 311 2.08 18.46 16.16
N ASN A 312 1.22 17.51 15.81
CA ASN A 312 0.50 16.65 16.75
C ASN A 312 1.41 15.61 17.43
N TYR A 313 2.60 15.37 16.88
CA TYR A 313 3.53 14.33 17.34
C TYR A 313 4.80 14.88 17.99
N LYS A 314 4.83 16.16 18.34
CA LYS A 314 5.99 16.77 19.02
C LYS A 314 6.38 16.04 20.29
N GLY A 315 7.66 15.72 20.42
CA GLY A 315 8.23 15.01 21.56
C GLY A 315 8.15 13.48 21.47
N THR A 316 7.59 12.97 20.38
CA THR A 316 7.46 11.54 20.07
C THR A 316 7.65 11.32 18.56
N TYR A 317 7.13 10.24 18.01
CA TYR A 317 7.09 9.93 16.58
C TYR A 317 5.65 9.76 16.10
N ALA A 318 5.40 10.04 14.82
CA ALA A 318 4.15 9.67 14.18
C ALA A 318 4.15 8.14 13.93
N PRO A 319 3.07 7.45 14.28
CA PRO A 319 2.96 6.02 13.97
C PRO A 319 3.09 5.72 12.47
N ARG A 320 3.36 4.47 12.13
CA ARG A 320 3.33 4.00 10.74
C ARG A 320 1.99 4.34 10.09
N ASN A 321 2.03 4.88 8.87
CA ASN A 321 0.86 5.24 8.06
C ASN A 321 -0.11 6.24 8.72
N ALA A 322 0.41 7.13 9.58
CA ALA A 322 -0.41 8.13 10.28
C ALA A 322 -0.86 9.30 9.39
N PHE A 323 -0.39 9.39 8.17
CA PHE A 323 -0.69 10.47 7.24
C PHE A 323 -1.34 9.91 5.98
N GLN A 324 -2.17 10.73 5.35
CA GLN A 324 -2.85 10.42 4.10
C GLN A 324 -2.29 11.29 2.98
N GLY A 325 -1.99 10.67 1.87
CA GLY A 325 -1.54 11.31 0.64
C GLY A 325 -2.63 12.13 -0.05
N PRO A 326 -2.33 12.75 -1.20
CA PRO A 326 -3.28 13.54 -1.97
C PRO A 326 -4.48 12.71 -2.44
N ASP A 327 -5.67 13.31 -2.41
CA ASP A 327 -6.87 12.73 -3.00
C ASP A 327 -6.75 12.66 -4.53
N TYR A 328 -7.40 11.67 -5.09
CA TYR A 328 -7.49 11.47 -6.53
C TYR A 328 -8.92 11.54 -7.01
N ASP A 329 -9.16 12.25 -8.10
CA ASP A 329 -10.43 12.27 -8.80
C ASP A 329 -10.27 12.10 -10.31
N ARG A 330 -11.24 11.44 -10.93
CA ARG A 330 -11.24 11.12 -12.35
C ARG A 330 -12.64 11.12 -12.92
N LEU A 331 -12.79 11.66 -14.12
CA LEU A 331 -14.02 11.65 -14.91
C LEU A 331 -13.76 10.98 -16.24
N ASP A 332 -14.53 9.94 -16.54
CA ASP A 332 -14.49 9.21 -17.82
C ASP A 332 -15.80 9.42 -18.57
N LEU A 333 -15.72 9.59 -19.89
CA LEU A 333 -16.86 9.70 -20.79
C LEU A 333 -16.79 8.61 -21.86
N ARG A 334 -17.90 7.92 -22.07
CA ARG A 334 -18.11 7.03 -23.22
C ARG A 334 -19.33 7.47 -24.00
N ILE A 335 -19.19 7.56 -25.32
CA ILE A 335 -20.29 7.77 -26.26
C ILE A 335 -20.37 6.55 -27.17
N THR A 336 -21.54 5.93 -27.27
CA THR A 336 -21.77 4.77 -28.12
C THR A 336 -22.92 5.04 -29.07
N GLN A 337 -22.73 4.76 -30.34
CA GLN A 337 -23.77 4.86 -31.35
C GLN A 337 -24.02 3.46 -31.98
N ASP A 338 -25.24 3.00 -31.86
CA ASP A 338 -25.70 1.77 -32.50
C ASP A 338 -26.18 2.08 -33.92
N PHE A 339 -25.95 1.16 -34.85
CA PHE A 339 -26.50 1.16 -36.23
C PHE A 339 -27.04 -0.20 -36.57
N ASN A 340 -28.31 -0.28 -36.93
CA ASN A 340 -28.85 -1.47 -37.57
C ASN A 340 -28.50 -1.38 -39.07
N VAL A 341 -27.62 -2.28 -39.54
CA VAL A 341 -27.04 -2.16 -40.89
C VAL A 341 -27.84 -2.91 -41.91
N TRP A 342 -28.08 -4.21 -41.72
CA TRP A 342 -28.81 -5.07 -42.64
C TRP A 342 -29.22 -6.37 -41.94
N ASN A 343 -30.49 -6.77 -42.09
CA ASN A 343 -31.10 -7.90 -41.37
C ASN A 343 -30.83 -7.77 -39.84
N ASP A 344 -30.23 -8.78 -39.22
CA ASP A 344 -29.87 -8.82 -37.81
C ASP A 344 -28.44 -8.29 -37.54
N HIS A 345 -27.77 -7.73 -38.57
CA HIS A 345 -26.43 -7.20 -38.44
C HIS A 345 -26.41 -5.85 -37.70
N LYS A 346 -25.55 -5.72 -36.73
CA LYS A 346 -25.44 -4.53 -35.91
C LYS A 346 -24.00 -4.00 -35.90
N LEU A 347 -23.84 -2.71 -36.16
CA LEU A 347 -22.58 -2.00 -35.98
C LEU A 347 -22.72 -1.06 -34.77
N ILE A 348 -21.79 -1.14 -33.86
CA ILE A 348 -21.67 -0.24 -32.74
C ILE A 348 -20.35 0.53 -32.88
N VAL A 349 -20.42 1.84 -32.91
CA VAL A 349 -19.25 2.73 -32.88
C VAL A 349 -19.18 3.35 -31.51
N TYR A 350 -17.99 3.40 -30.91
CA TYR A 350 -17.81 4.02 -29.60
C TYR A 350 -16.59 4.94 -29.55
N LEU A 351 -16.72 5.99 -28.76
CA LEU A 351 -15.67 6.93 -28.38
C LEU A 351 -15.54 6.91 -26.86
N ASP A 352 -14.35 6.54 -26.37
CA ASP A 352 -14.00 6.66 -24.95
C ASP A 352 -13.05 7.85 -24.77
N VAL A 353 -13.37 8.71 -23.83
CA VAL A 353 -12.47 9.75 -23.31
C VAL A 353 -12.19 9.42 -21.86
N LEU A 354 -11.05 8.82 -21.60
CA LEU A 354 -10.60 8.49 -20.26
C LEU A 354 -9.89 9.69 -19.66
N ASN A 355 -10.14 9.95 -18.39
CA ASN A 355 -9.60 11.09 -17.66
C ASN A 355 -9.91 12.44 -18.34
N LEU A 356 -11.21 12.69 -18.60
CA LEU A 356 -11.70 13.92 -19.22
C LEU A 356 -11.28 15.17 -18.43
N MET A 357 -11.13 15.07 -17.11
CA MET A 357 -10.66 16.20 -16.29
C MET A 357 -9.26 16.64 -16.71
N ASN A 358 -8.35 15.70 -16.94
CA ASN A 358 -6.99 15.99 -17.39
C ASN A 358 -6.93 16.51 -18.84
N LEU A 359 -7.88 16.09 -19.70
CA LEU A 359 -8.01 16.65 -21.04
C LEU A 359 -8.41 18.13 -21.02
N LEU A 360 -9.22 18.54 -20.04
CA LEU A 360 -9.70 19.92 -19.90
C LEU A 360 -8.72 20.82 -19.12
N ASP A 361 -7.99 20.23 -18.16
CA ASP A 361 -7.03 20.91 -17.30
C ASP A 361 -5.95 19.92 -16.89
N ASP A 362 -4.72 20.11 -17.34
CA ASP A 362 -3.58 19.22 -17.13
C ASP A 362 -3.12 19.11 -15.67
N GLN A 363 -3.64 19.97 -14.79
CA GLN A 363 -3.41 19.92 -13.34
C GLN A 363 -4.47 19.07 -12.59
N LYS A 364 -5.45 18.48 -13.30
CA LYS A 364 -6.51 17.65 -12.73
C LYS A 364 -6.44 16.22 -13.20
N GLY A 365 -7.06 15.31 -12.44
CA GLY A 365 -7.04 13.90 -12.75
C GLY A 365 -5.64 13.30 -12.67
N ILE A 366 -4.78 13.81 -11.80
CA ILE A 366 -3.40 13.37 -11.56
C ILE A 366 -3.41 12.46 -10.33
N VAL A 367 -2.72 11.34 -10.41
CA VAL A 367 -2.46 10.45 -9.27
C VAL A 367 -1.11 10.81 -8.70
N GLU A 368 -1.08 11.19 -7.43
CA GLU A 368 0.16 11.45 -6.68
C GLU A 368 0.24 10.47 -5.50
N GLU A 369 1.37 9.81 -5.37
CA GLU A 369 1.59 8.81 -4.32
C GLU A 369 2.99 8.95 -3.73
N TYR A 370 3.12 8.62 -2.44
CA TYR A 370 4.41 8.46 -1.80
C TYR A 370 4.99 7.07 -2.10
N SER A 371 6.20 7.04 -2.66
CA SER A 371 6.86 5.78 -3.02
C SER A 371 6.97 4.85 -1.80
N PHE A 372 6.44 3.62 -1.94
CA PHE A 372 6.38 2.62 -0.86
C PHE A 372 5.70 3.14 0.43
N ASN A 373 4.70 4.01 0.30
CA ASN A 373 3.96 4.62 1.42
C ASN A 373 4.89 5.27 2.47
N ASN A 374 5.97 5.88 2.01
CA ASN A 374 7.03 6.40 2.85
C ASN A 374 7.51 7.78 2.37
N SER A 375 7.56 8.75 3.26
CA SER A 375 8.07 10.09 3.01
C SER A 375 9.24 10.39 3.96
N ARG A 376 10.43 10.53 3.39
CA ARG A 376 11.69 10.74 4.12
C ARG A 376 11.94 12.22 4.37
N GLN A 377 10.98 12.88 5.00
CA GLN A 377 10.95 14.34 5.13
C GLN A 377 12.06 14.93 5.97
N ILE A 378 12.61 14.21 6.97
CA ILE A 378 13.63 14.71 7.87
C ILE A 378 14.99 14.14 7.49
N MET A 379 15.84 15.00 6.94
CA MET A 379 17.18 14.65 6.48
C MET A 379 18.12 14.53 7.67
N VAL A 380 18.88 13.44 7.76
CA VAL A 380 19.79 13.19 8.89
C VAL A 380 21.16 12.69 8.41
N ASN A 381 22.18 12.92 9.24
CA ASN A 381 23.54 12.44 9.00
C ASN A 381 24.10 11.79 10.29
N GLY A 382 23.64 10.57 10.55
CA GLY A 382 24.11 9.76 11.66
C GLY A 382 23.67 10.25 13.04
N VAL A 383 24.39 9.79 14.07
CA VAL A 383 24.12 10.00 15.49
C VAL A 383 25.38 10.56 16.17
N ASP A 384 25.22 11.51 17.09
CA ASP A 384 26.35 12.08 17.83
C ASP A 384 26.76 11.19 19.03
N ALA A 385 27.83 11.61 19.72
CA ALA A 385 28.36 10.88 20.89
C ALA A 385 27.39 10.83 22.08
N GLN A 386 26.34 11.66 22.09
CA GLN A 386 25.28 11.68 23.11
C GLN A 386 24.06 10.86 22.70
N GLY A 387 24.13 10.16 21.57
CA GLY A 387 23.03 9.37 21.04
C GLY A 387 21.91 10.21 20.39
N ARG A 388 22.19 11.49 20.05
CA ARG A 388 21.21 12.36 19.39
C ARG A 388 21.32 12.24 17.87
N VAL A 389 20.20 12.13 17.20
CA VAL A 389 20.16 12.13 15.74
C VAL A 389 20.55 13.51 15.19
N ASN A 390 21.49 13.56 14.25
CA ASN A 390 21.96 14.79 13.63
C ASN A 390 21.06 15.16 12.45
N ILE A 391 20.16 16.13 12.67
CA ILE A 391 19.24 16.64 11.64
C ILE A 391 19.96 17.69 10.79
N THR A 392 19.98 17.48 9.47
CA THR A 392 20.70 18.31 8.50
C THR A 392 19.77 19.13 7.59
N GLY A 393 18.48 18.80 7.54
CA GLY A 393 17.51 19.50 6.70
C GLY A 393 16.12 18.92 6.79
N VAL A 394 15.25 19.44 5.95
CA VAL A 394 13.90 18.94 5.72
C VAL A 394 13.57 19.04 4.22
N ASP A 395 12.93 18.02 3.70
CA ASP A 395 12.33 17.97 2.35
C ASP A 395 10.86 17.55 2.50
N PRO A 396 9.91 18.51 2.48
CA PRO A 396 8.49 18.21 2.67
C PRO A 396 7.88 17.28 1.63
N ASP A 397 8.40 17.32 0.42
CA ASP A 397 7.86 16.63 -0.75
C ASP A 397 8.67 15.37 -1.12
N ASP A 398 9.60 14.96 -0.27
CA ASP A 398 10.39 13.76 -0.54
C ASP A 398 9.50 12.55 -0.82
N SER A 399 9.84 11.86 -1.91
CA SER A 399 9.16 10.63 -2.37
C SER A 399 7.72 10.81 -2.88
N LEU A 400 7.16 12.03 -2.88
CA LEU A 400 5.90 12.31 -3.57
C LEU A 400 6.15 12.38 -5.08
N SER A 401 5.40 11.62 -5.85
CA SER A 401 5.55 11.59 -7.29
C SER A 401 4.23 11.39 -8.02
N VAL A 402 4.14 11.97 -9.22
CA VAL A 402 3.03 11.71 -10.14
C VAL A 402 3.18 10.31 -10.72
N ILE A 403 2.18 9.48 -10.48
CA ILE A 403 2.13 8.13 -11.01
C ILE A 403 1.48 8.13 -12.39
N ASN A 404 2.24 7.72 -13.38
CA ASN A 404 1.75 7.61 -14.75
C ASN A 404 1.88 6.19 -15.32
N PHE A 405 1.89 5.20 -14.46
CA PHE A 405 1.89 3.81 -14.87
C PHE A 405 0.55 3.48 -15.55
N ASN A 406 0.61 2.93 -16.76
CA ASN A 406 -0.58 2.65 -17.59
C ASN A 406 -1.46 3.88 -17.96
N GLY A 407 -0.90 5.09 -17.94
CA GLY A 407 -1.62 6.29 -18.33
C GLY A 407 -2.65 6.79 -17.31
N GLN A 408 -2.45 6.54 -16.01
CA GLN A 408 -3.40 6.92 -14.96
C GLN A 408 -3.57 8.43 -14.82
N SER A 409 -2.47 9.19 -14.97
CA SER A 409 -2.43 10.65 -14.81
C SER A 409 -2.51 11.43 -16.12
N VAL A 410 -2.85 10.78 -17.23
CA VAL A 410 -3.01 11.42 -18.54
C VAL A 410 -4.33 11.02 -19.16
N TRP A 411 -4.89 11.91 -19.97
CA TRP A 411 -6.08 11.59 -20.75
C TRP A 411 -5.77 10.64 -21.90
N GLN A 412 -6.75 9.85 -22.28
CA GLN A 412 -6.69 8.95 -23.43
C GLN A 412 -8.01 9.00 -24.21
N VAL A 413 -7.92 8.97 -25.54
CA VAL A 413 -9.09 8.88 -26.42
C VAL A 413 -8.98 7.61 -27.23
N ASN A 414 -10.01 6.77 -27.13
CA ASN A 414 -10.13 5.53 -27.89
C ASN A 414 -11.35 5.60 -28.79
N LEU A 415 -11.17 5.38 -30.09
CA LEU A 415 -12.25 5.21 -31.06
C LEU A 415 -12.26 3.74 -31.51
N GLY A 416 -13.41 3.10 -31.44
CA GLY A 416 -13.52 1.73 -31.84
C GLY A 416 -14.89 1.39 -32.42
N PHE A 417 -15.00 0.18 -32.96
CA PHE A 417 -16.26 -0.36 -33.44
C PHE A 417 -16.40 -1.85 -33.13
N LYS A 418 -17.64 -2.29 -32.98
CA LYS A 418 -18.02 -3.71 -32.86
C LYS A 418 -19.06 -4.02 -33.92
N TYR A 419 -18.82 -5.04 -34.70
CA TYR A 419 -19.77 -5.56 -35.68
C TYR A 419 -20.24 -6.94 -35.26
N SER A 420 -21.56 -7.12 -35.26
CA SER A 420 -22.23 -8.40 -34.97
C SER A 420 -23.08 -8.81 -36.16
N PHE A 421 -23.05 -10.09 -36.48
CA PHE A 421 -23.76 -10.69 -37.63
C PHE A 421 -24.40 -11.99 -37.23
#